data_6aa1e5d0fae028899f4db0104aef099d
#
_entry.id   6aa1e5d0fae028899f4db0104aef099d
#
_cell.length_a   1.000
_cell.length_b   1.000
_cell.length_c   1.000
_cell.angle_alpha   90.00
_cell.angle_beta   90.00
_cell.angle_gamma   90.00
#
_symmetry.space_group_name_H-M   'P 1'
#
loop_
_entity.id
_entity.type
_entity.pdbx_description
1 polymer ?
#
loop_
_entity_poly.entity_id
_entity_poly.type
_entity_poly.pdbx_seq_one_letter_code
_entity_poly.pdbx_strand_id
1 'polypeptide(L)'
;SEESWNAEIGVPLTVLRDGKHVTTRAIGDVSVAELVRLMANRELTDHFPKIRVEPGRELLRADRIGRGTRLRDISFSLRAGEVVGIAGLLGAGRTELARAMAGADRPDTGRLFIKGEVVSVRSPADAIRCGIGFLPEERKTQGLVGGLSVARNIALPHASRISRLGFLRSGTETALARPLIDELCIKTSGPAQPAVWLSGGNQQKVVLAKWLAGDADIFIFDEPTRGIDVGAKVEIYHLMNRLTARGAGIIMISSELPEILGMSDRILVMHQGRLQAELSAAEATEERVLTAALGLAFLREPFTARKA
;
A
#
# COMPACT_ATOMS: atom_id res chain seq x y z
N SER A 1 -11.46 -34.69 -8.07
CA SER A 1 -10.89 -33.34 -7.89
C SER A 1 -9.39 -33.43 -8.09
N GLU A 2 -8.76 -32.44 -8.71
CA GLU A 2 -7.31 -32.41 -8.99
C GLU A 2 -6.44 -32.58 -7.72
N GLU A 3 -6.94 -32.19 -6.56
CA GLU A 3 -6.25 -32.36 -5.26
C GLU A 3 -6.08 -33.82 -4.85
N SER A 4 -7.01 -34.72 -5.20
CA SER A 4 -6.91 -36.14 -4.87
C SER A 4 -5.90 -36.91 -5.75
N TRP A 5 -5.68 -36.47 -6.98
CA TRP A 5 -4.77 -37.11 -7.94
C TRP A 5 -3.30 -36.92 -7.56
N ASN A 6 -2.93 -35.74 -7.07
CA ASN A 6 -1.56 -35.40 -6.70
C ASN A 6 -1.08 -36.11 -5.41
N ALA A 7 -1.99 -36.46 -4.51
CA ALA A 7 -1.67 -37.20 -3.29
C ALA A 7 -1.34 -38.68 -3.55
N GLU A 8 -1.93 -39.29 -4.58
CA GLU A 8 -1.71 -40.74 -4.89
C GLU A 8 -0.41 -41.00 -5.66
N ILE A 9 0.18 -40.02 -6.36
CA ILE A 9 1.35 -40.20 -7.24
C ILE A 9 2.67 -39.92 -6.51
N GLY A 10 2.66 -39.41 -5.28
CA GLY A 10 3.88 -39.09 -4.52
C GLY A 10 4.79 -38.08 -5.19
N VAL A 11 4.21 -37.06 -5.87
CA VAL A 11 4.96 -36.01 -6.58
C VAL A 11 5.91 -35.31 -5.60
N PRO A 12 7.23 -35.30 -5.85
CA PRO A 12 8.16 -34.61 -4.98
C PRO A 12 8.03 -33.10 -5.12
N LEU A 13 7.85 -32.43 -4.00
CA LEU A 13 7.86 -30.98 -3.87
C LEU A 13 9.23 -30.53 -3.39
N THR A 14 9.96 -29.80 -4.22
CA THR A 14 11.26 -29.23 -3.84
C THR A 14 11.11 -27.74 -3.54
N VAL A 15 11.47 -27.37 -2.32
CA VAL A 15 11.45 -25.99 -1.85
C VAL A 15 12.83 -25.37 -2.06
N LEU A 16 12.87 -24.26 -2.78
CA LEU A 16 14.06 -23.43 -2.96
C LEU A 16 13.86 -22.08 -2.27
N ARG A 17 14.93 -21.54 -1.69
CA ARG A 17 14.95 -20.21 -1.06
C ARG A 17 16.27 -19.51 -1.37
N ASP A 18 16.21 -18.29 -1.90
CA ASP A 18 17.39 -17.53 -2.32
C ASP A 18 18.35 -18.33 -3.22
N GLY A 19 17.78 -19.17 -4.11
CA GLY A 19 18.54 -20.04 -5.01
C GLY A 19 19.16 -21.28 -4.36
N LYS A 20 18.92 -21.55 -3.08
CA LYS A 20 19.43 -22.71 -2.35
C LYS A 20 18.31 -23.70 -2.07
N HIS A 21 18.66 -24.99 -2.13
CA HIS A 21 17.75 -26.08 -1.76
C HIS A 21 17.48 -26.07 -0.24
N VAL A 22 16.21 -26.08 0.14
CA VAL A 22 15.78 -26.14 1.54
C VAL A 22 15.36 -27.56 1.92
N THR A 23 14.45 -28.15 1.16
CA THR A 23 13.97 -29.53 1.38
C THR A 23 13.27 -30.07 0.14
N THR A 24 13.17 -31.40 0.06
CA THR A 24 12.31 -32.09 -0.91
C THR A 24 11.46 -33.08 -0.13
N ARG A 25 10.12 -33.02 -0.28
CA ARG A 25 9.13 -33.89 0.38
C ARG A 25 8.03 -34.29 -0.60
N ALA A 26 7.23 -35.29 -0.27
CA ALA A 26 6.02 -35.59 -1.04
C ALA A 26 4.99 -34.46 -0.84
N ILE A 27 4.28 -34.08 -1.90
CA ILE A 27 3.32 -32.96 -1.87
C ILE A 27 2.20 -33.20 -0.85
N GLY A 28 1.83 -34.46 -0.59
CA GLY A 28 0.83 -34.83 0.41
C GLY A 28 1.29 -34.66 1.87
N ASP A 29 2.61 -34.55 2.11
CA ASP A 29 3.20 -34.47 3.45
C ASP A 29 3.43 -33.02 3.91
N VAL A 30 3.11 -32.02 3.06
CA VAL A 30 3.40 -30.62 3.34
C VAL A 30 2.12 -29.81 3.23
N SER A 31 1.72 -29.19 4.34
CA SER A 31 0.63 -28.23 4.31
C SER A 31 1.06 -26.91 3.65
N VAL A 32 0.09 -26.16 3.11
CA VAL A 32 0.35 -24.84 2.52
C VAL A 32 1.04 -23.92 3.54
N ALA A 33 0.63 -23.95 4.80
CA ALA A 33 1.25 -23.15 5.87
C ALA A 33 2.71 -23.55 6.11
N GLU A 34 3.03 -24.84 6.07
CA GLU A 34 4.39 -25.34 6.21
C GLU A 34 5.26 -24.99 4.99
N LEU A 35 4.70 -25.08 3.78
CA LEU A 35 5.36 -24.68 2.56
C LEU A 35 5.78 -23.19 2.61
N VAL A 36 4.86 -22.33 2.99
CA VAL A 36 5.13 -20.90 3.13
C VAL A 36 6.20 -20.64 4.20
N ARG A 37 6.16 -21.35 5.33
CA ARG A 37 7.19 -21.27 6.38
C ARG A 37 8.58 -21.66 5.86
N LEU A 38 8.67 -22.73 5.10
CA LEU A 38 9.92 -23.22 4.51
C LEU A 38 10.50 -22.23 3.48
N MET A 39 9.63 -21.58 2.70
CA MET A 39 10.03 -20.57 1.72
C MET A 39 10.41 -19.24 2.37
N ALA A 40 9.70 -18.81 3.41
CA ALA A 40 9.85 -17.50 4.03
C ALA A 40 10.91 -17.44 5.15
N ASN A 41 11.38 -18.58 5.67
CA ASN A 41 12.32 -18.68 6.82
C ASN A 41 11.80 -18.05 8.13
N ARG A 42 10.50 -17.96 8.30
CA ARG A 42 9.86 -17.43 9.52
C ARG A 42 8.71 -18.35 9.93
N GLU A 43 8.50 -18.50 11.22
CA GLU A 43 7.24 -19.03 11.72
C GLU A 43 6.15 -18.04 11.33
N LEU A 44 5.24 -18.48 10.46
CA LEU A 44 4.06 -17.72 10.09
C LEU A 44 3.04 -17.80 11.23
N THR A 45 3.43 -17.32 12.38
CA THR A 45 2.50 -17.16 13.51
C THR A 45 1.53 -16.01 13.27
N ASP A 46 1.89 -15.04 12.37
CA ASP A 46 1.00 -13.95 12.00
C ASP A 46 1.13 -13.66 10.49
N HIS A 47 0.15 -14.10 9.70
CA HIS A 47 0.06 -13.72 8.29
C HIS A 47 -0.01 -12.20 8.11
N PHE A 48 -0.60 -11.51 9.09
CA PHE A 48 -0.77 -10.05 9.10
C PHE A 48 -0.39 -9.50 10.47
N PRO A 49 0.87 -9.02 10.64
CA PRO A 49 1.39 -8.56 11.93
C PRO A 49 0.86 -7.16 12.30
N LYS A 50 -0.47 -6.97 12.28
CA LYS A 50 -1.10 -5.68 12.57
C LYS A 50 -0.89 -5.28 14.02
N ILE A 51 -0.30 -4.10 14.21
CA ILE A 51 -0.24 -3.41 15.50
C ILE A 51 -1.25 -2.28 15.48
N ARG A 52 -2.25 -2.33 16.36
CA ARG A 52 -3.26 -1.28 16.49
C ARG A 52 -2.71 -0.13 17.30
N VAL A 53 -2.93 1.07 16.79
CA VAL A 53 -2.60 2.35 17.45
C VAL A 53 -3.91 3.10 17.67
N GLU A 54 -4.05 3.77 18.80
CA GLU A 54 -5.21 4.63 19.03
C GLU A 54 -5.24 5.76 17.98
N PRO A 55 -6.35 5.90 17.24
CA PRO A 55 -6.46 6.92 16.20
C PRO A 55 -6.35 8.33 16.77
N GLY A 56 -5.40 9.10 16.26
CA GLY A 56 -5.19 10.48 16.65
C GLY A 56 -6.07 11.49 15.89
N ARG A 57 -5.52 12.69 15.67
CA ARG A 57 -6.21 13.76 14.92
C ARG A 57 -6.49 13.37 13.47
N GLU A 58 -7.50 14.01 12.86
CA GLU A 58 -7.77 13.89 11.43
C GLU A 58 -6.58 14.45 10.61
N LEU A 59 -6.06 13.64 9.69
CA LEU A 59 -5.00 14.03 8.76
C LEU A 59 -5.55 14.38 7.39
N LEU A 60 -6.53 13.61 6.90
CA LEU A 60 -7.15 13.82 5.60
C LEU A 60 -8.67 13.65 5.73
N ARG A 61 -9.42 14.49 5.03
CA ARG A 61 -10.84 14.30 4.80
C ARG A 61 -11.17 14.60 3.35
N ALA A 62 -11.73 13.61 2.68
CA ALA A 62 -12.38 13.74 1.39
C ALA A 62 -13.86 14.11 1.61
N ASP A 63 -14.33 15.14 0.93
CA ASP A 63 -15.72 15.61 1.01
C ASP A 63 -16.31 15.65 -0.40
N ARG A 64 -17.17 14.69 -0.71
CA ARG A 64 -17.91 14.55 -1.96
C ARG A 64 -17.05 14.57 -3.23
N ILE A 65 -15.95 13.84 -3.18
CA ILE A 65 -15.04 13.71 -4.34
C ILE A 65 -15.78 12.99 -5.46
N GLY A 66 -15.79 13.65 -6.64
CA GLY A 66 -16.38 13.10 -7.86
C GLY A 66 -15.48 13.29 -9.07
N ARG A 67 -15.51 12.33 -10.02
CA ARG A 67 -14.79 12.40 -11.28
C ARG A 67 -15.51 11.59 -12.37
N GLY A 68 -16.14 12.29 -13.30
CA GLY A 68 -16.91 11.68 -14.38
C GLY A 68 -17.89 10.62 -13.86
N THR A 69 -17.83 9.43 -14.46
CA THR A 69 -18.62 8.27 -14.03
C THR A 69 -17.86 7.36 -13.07
N ARG A 70 -16.55 7.59 -12.87
CA ARG A 70 -15.66 6.71 -12.11
C ARG A 70 -15.71 6.93 -10.60
N LEU A 71 -15.92 8.17 -10.17
CA LEU A 71 -16.05 8.52 -8.74
C LEU A 71 -17.31 9.35 -8.55
N ARG A 72 -18.11 8.98 -7.56
CA ARG A 72 -19.43 9.58 -7.33
C ARG A 72 -19.64 9.83 -5.85
N ASP A 73 -19.45 11.09 -5.45
CA ASP A 73 -19.80 11.57 -4.10
C ASP A 73 -19.09 10.79 -2.97
N ILE A 74 -17.77 10.61 -3.12
CA ILE A 74 -16.93 9.88 -2.15
C ILE A 74 -16.59 10.79 -0.98
N SER A 75 -16.98 10.38 0.22
CA SER A 75 -16.69 11.11 1.46
C SER A 75 -16.17 10.15 2.53
N PHE A 76 -14.99 10.45 3.09
CA PHE A 76 -14.39 9.70 4.20
C PHE A 76 -13.27 10.52 4.86
N SER A 77 -12.78 10.05 5.98
CA SER A 77 -11.63 10.65 6.68
C SER A 77 -10.55 9.62 6.97
N LEU A 78 -9.34 10.10 7.24
CA LEU A 78 -8.19 9.32 7.68
C LEU A 78 -7.57 10.03 8.90
N ARG A 79 -7.26 9.26 9.94
CA ARG A 79 -6.66 9.76 11.17
C ARG A 79 -5.19 9.35 11.30
N ALA A 80 -4.46 10.07 12.13
CA ALA A 80 -3.11 9.70 12.54
C ALA A 80 -3.14 8.32 13.24
N GLY A 81 -2.17 7.46 12.91
CA GLY A 81 -2.09 6.10 13.47
C GLY A 81 -3.06 5.09 12.85
N GLU A 82 -3.88 5.49 11.89
CA GLU A 82 -4.93 4.65 11.28
C GLU A 82 -4.49 4.05 9.94
N VAL A 83 -4.90 2.80 9.69
CA VAL A 83 -4.90 2.19 8.36
C VAL A 83 -6.35 2.04 7.89
N VAL A 84 -6.73 2.79 6.88
CA VAL A 84 -8.02 2.65 6.19
C VAL A 84 -7.83 1.76 4.97
N GLY A 85 -8.43 0.57 5.00
CA GLY A 85 -8.46 -0.34 3.86
C GLY A 85 -9.55 0.07 2.87
N ILE A 86 -9.27 0.01 1.58
CA ILE A 86 -10.27 0.21 0.53
C ILE A 86 -10.43 -1.10 -0.25
N ALA A 87 -11.58 -1.74 -0.07
CA ALA A 87 -12.00 -2.95 -0.76
C ALA A 87 -12.98 -2.64 -1.89
N GLY A 88 -13.15 -3.58 -2.81
CA GLY A 88 -14.11 -3.50 -3.92
C GLY A 88 -13.70 -4.38 -5.08
N LEU A 89 -14.63 -4.68 -5.97
CA LEU A 89 -14.35 -5.47 -7.18
C LEU A 89 -13.50 -4.69 -8.18
N LEU A 90 -12.96 -5.39 -9.17
CA LEU A 90 -12.23 -4.77 -10.28
C LEU A 90 -13.13 -3.72 -10.96
N GLY A 91 -12.59 -2.52 -11.18
CA GLY A 91 -13.32 -1.40 -11.75
C GLY A 91 -14.25 -0.66 -10.77
N ALA A 92 -14.21 -0.95 -9.47
CA ALA A 92 -15.01 -0.25 -8.45
C ALA A 92 -14.62 1.22 -8.25
N GLY A 93 -13.46 1.68 -8.78
CA GLY A 93 -12.99 3.06 -8.67
C GLY A 93 -11.89 3.27 -7.61
N ARG A 94 -11.33 2.22 -7.06
CA ARG A 94 -10.30 2.26 -5.99
C ARG A 94 -9.05 3.03 -6.41
N THR A 95 -8.41 2.61 -7.50
CA THR A 95 -7.20 3.25 -8.05
C THR A 95 -7.51 4.68 -8.52
N GLU A 96 -8.68 4.93 -9.12
CA GLU A 96 -9.11 6.27 -9.51
C GLU A 96 -9.22 7.20 -8.29
N LEU A 97 -9.71 6.70 -7.15
CA LEU A 97 -9.76 7.46 -5.90
C LEU A 97 -8.35 7.77 -5.37
N ALA A 98 -7.46 6.77 -5.34
CA ALA A 98 -6.06 6.96 -4.94
C ALA A 98 -5.37 8.02 -5.80
N ARG A 99 -5.53 7.92 -7.14
CA ARG A 99 -4.95 8.85 -8.10
C ARG A 99 -5.53 10.27 -7.97
N ALA A 100 -6.81 10.39 -7.66
CA ALA A 100 -7.45 11.68 -7.41
C ALA A 100 -6.88 12.37 -6.16
N MET A 101 -6.69 11.64 -5.06
CA MET A 101 -6.09 12.17 -3.82
C MET A 101 -4.60 12.50 -4.00
N ALA A 102 -3.87 11.71 -4.81
CA ALA A 102 -2.46 11.93 -5.12
C ALA A 102 -2.23 13.02 -6.20
N GLY A 103 -3.28 13.64 -6.74
CA GLY A 103 -3.18 14.68 -7.77
C GLY A 103 -2.72 14.17 -9.14
N ALA A 104 -2.68 12.84 -9.35
CA ALA A 104 -2.41 12.24 -10.65
C ALA A 104 -3.60 12.41 -11.61
N ASP A 105 -4.80 12.41 -11.03
CA ASP A 105 -6.05 12.67 -11.73
C ASP A 105 -6.81 13.78 -11.00
N ARG A 106 -7.30 14.79 -11.73
CA ARG A 106 -8.03 15.90 -11.12
C ARG A 106 -9.49 15.54 -10.87
N PRO A 107 -10.01 15.66 -9.63
CA PRO A 107 -11.45 15.57 -9.36
C PRO A 107 -12.22 16.69 -10.06
N ASP A 108 -13.45 16.41 -10.48
CA ASP A 108 -14.36 17.39 -11.08
C ASP A 108 -15.13 18.14 -9.98
N THR A 109 -15.45 17.45 -8.89
CA THR A 109 -16.21 17.97 -7.75
C THR A 109 -15.61 17.52 -6.43
N GLY A 110 -16.07 18.17 -5.35
CA GLY A 110 -15.66 17.85 -4.00
C GLY A 110 -14.47 18.68 -3.50
N ARG A 111 -14.08 18.43 -2.25
CA ARG A 111 -12.99 19.12 -1.57
C ARG A 111 -12.12 18.13 -0.82
N LEU A 112 -10.83 18.40 -0.77
CA LEU A 112 -9.89 17.68 0.05
C LEU A 112 -9.42 18.58 1.18
N PHE A 113 -9.43 18.05 2.39
CA PHE A 113 -8.92 18.71 3.58
C PHE A 113 -7.70 17.95 4.07
N ILE A 114 -6.63 18.66 4.37
CA ILE A 114 -5.42 18.11 5.00
C ILE A 114 -5.20 18.88 6.30
N LYS A 115 -5.17 18.13 7.40
CA LYS A 115 -5.01 18.70 8.77
C LYS A 115 -6.03 19.81 9.06
N GLY A 116 -7.27 19.65 8.57
CA GLY A 116 -8.39 20.59 8.74
C GLY A 116 -8.47 21.73 7.71
N GLU A 117 -7.44 21.94 6.89
CA GLU A 117 -7.41 23.00 5.89
C GLU A 117 -7.83 22.49 4.51
N VAL A 118 -8.61 23.28 3.78
CA VAL A 118 -8.99 22.97 2.39
C VAL A 118 -7.77 23.11 1.49
N VAL A 119 -7.43 22.05 0.77
CA VAL A 119 -6.30 22.05 -0.16
C VAL A 119 -6.75 21.81 -1.60
N SER A 120 -6.02 22.38 -2.54
CA SER A 120 -6.21 22.10 -3.97
C SER A 120 -5.06 21.26 -4.50
N VAL A 121 -5.28 19.96 -4.61
CA VAL A 121 -4.31 19.01 -5.17
C VAL A 121 -4.61 18.84 -6.65
N ARG A 122 -3.85 19.51 -7.51
CA ARG A 122 -4.01 19.53 -8.98
C ARG A 122 -2.92 18.77 -9.71
N SER A 123 -1.86 18.39 -8.98
CA SER A 123 -0.71 17.68 -9.50
C SER A 123 -0.08 16.82 -8.40
N PRO A 124 0.72 15.78 -8.74
CA PRO A 124 1.51 15.04 -7.76
C PRO A 124 2.45 15.93 -6.93
N ALA A 125 2.96 17.03 -7.52
CA ALA A 125 3.78 17.99 -6.79
C ALA A 125 2.98 18.71 -5.68
N ASP A 126 1.70 18.98 -5.90
CA ASP A 126 0.83 19.54 -4.86
C ASP A 126 0.60 18.54 -3.73
N ALA A 127 0.33 17.27 -4.07
CA ALA A 127 0.16 16.20 -3.09
C ALA A 127 1.40 16.05 -2.20
N ILE A 128 2.60 16.07 -2.80
CA ILE A 128 3.87 16.02 -2.07
C ILE A 128 3.99 17.20 -1.10
N ARG A 129 3.66 18.42 -1.53
CA ARG A 129 3.68 19.60 -0.66
C ARG A 129 2.69 19.52 0.50
N CYS A 130 1.57 18.82 0.29
CA CYS A 130 0.57 18.55 1.31
C CYS A 130 0.93 17.37 2.23
N GLY A 131 2.11 16.75 2.06
CA GLY A 131 2.54 15.61 2.86
C GLY A 131 1.90 14.28 2.47
N ILE A 132 1.46 14.13 1.22
CA ILE A 132 0.90 12.88 0.69
C ILE A 132 1.97 12.13 -0.10
N GLY A 133 2.27 10.90 0.33
CA GLY A 133 3.07 9.92 -0.40
C GLY A 133 2.18 8.93 -1.13
N PHE A 134 2.45 8.65 -2.39
CA PHE A 134 1.66 7.73 -3.21
C PHE A 134 2.50 6.58 -3.79
N LEU A 135 2.18 5.37 -3.40
CA LEU A 135 2.72 4.14 -3.95
C LEU A 135 1.72 3.60 -4.98
N PRO A 136 2.00 3.71 -6.27
CA PRO A 136 1.07 3.28 -7.31
C PRO A 136 1.10 1.76 -7.53
N GLU A 137 0.01 1.21 -8.06
CA GLU A 137 -0.12 -0.20 -8.44
C GLU A 137 1.00 -0.66 -9.40
N GLU A 138 1.24 0.12 -10.46
CA GLU A 138 2.26 -0.17 -11.47
C GLU A 138 3.61 0.47 -11.14
N ARG A 139 4.39 -0.17 -10.24
CA ARG A 139 5.68 0.38 -9.79
C ARG A 139 6.68 0.63 -10.92
N LYS A 140 6.70 -0.22 -11.97
CA LYS A 140 7.69 -0.13 -13.06
C LYS A 140 7.47 1.06 -13.98
N THR A 141 6.23 1.47 -14.17
CA THR A 141 5.84 2.54 -15.11
C THR A 141 5.51 3.84 -14.40
N GLN A 142 5.02 3.78 -13.15
CA GLN A 142 4.56 4.94 -12.39
C GLN A 142 5.36 5.19 -11.11
N GLY A 143 5.91 4.14 -10.50
CA GLY A 143 6.63 4.23 -9.22
C GLY A 143 8.11 4.54 -9.37
N LEU A 144 8.78 4.03 -10.41
CA LEU A 144 10.22 4.11 -10.62
C LEU A 144 10.58 4.63 -12.00
N VAL A 145 11.74 5.26 -12.09
CA VAL A 145 12.44 5.48 -13.35
C VAL A 145 13.56 4.43 -13.41
N GLY A 146 13.31 3.31 -14.10
CA GLY A 146 14.17 2.11 -14.05
C GLY A 146 15.63 2.35 -14.40
N GLY A 147 15.92 3.24 -15.37
CA GLY A 147 17.26 3.63 -15.77
C GLY A 147 18.01 4.53 -14.78
N LEU A 148 17.31 5.14 -13.83
CA LEU A 148 17.95 5.92 -12.77
C LEU A 148 18.43 5.01 -11.64
N SER A 149 19.47 5.46 -10.93
CA SER A 149 20.00 4.78 -9.76
C SER A 149 18.98 4.74 -8.61
N VAL A 150 19.20 3.86 -7.65
CA VAL A 150 18.42 3.79 -6.39
C VAL A 150 18.38 5.17 -5.72
N ALA A 151 19.55 5.82 -5.55
CA ALA A 151 19.62 7.12 -4.91
C ALA A 151 18.84 8.20 -5.68
N ARG A 152 18.93 8.23 -7.01
CA ARG A 152 18.18 9.17 -7.83
C ARG A 152 16.68 8.94 -7.78
N ASN A 153 16.23 7.69 -7.78
CA ASN A 153 14.82 7.38 -7.62
C ASN A 153 14.28 7.87 -6.27
N ILE A 154 15.02 7.64 -5.18
CA ILE A 154 14.63 8.09 -3.83
C ILE A 154 14.59 9.63 -3.77
N ALA A 155 15.56 10.30 -4.35
CA ALA A 155 15.69 11.75 -4.31
C ALA A 155 14.73 12.49 -5.26
N LEU A 156 14.18 11.83 -6.26
CA LEU A 156 13.43 12.46 -7.35
C LEU A 156 12.28 13.41 -6.90
N PRO A 157 11.39 13.02 -5.97
CA PRO A 157 10.32 13.91 -5.50
C PRO A 157 10.84 15.12 -4.72
N HIS A 158 12.07 15.05 -4.23
CA HIS A 158 12.70 16.08 -3.39
C HIS A 158 13.74 16.91 -4.14
N ALA A 159 13.80 16.78 -5.47
CA ALA A 159 14.80 17.45 -6.31
C ALA A 159 14.86 18.97 -6.08
N SER A 160 13.72 19.63 -5.86
CA SER A 160 13.67 21.06 -5.55
C SER A 160 14.32 21.41 -4.21
N ARG A 161 14.26 20.52 -3.20
CA ARG A 161 14.85 20.72 -1.85
C ARG A 161 16.36 20.51 -1.85
N ILE A 162 16.87 19.62 -2.72
CA ILE A 162 18.28 19.24 -2.81
C ILE A 162 19.04 19.92 -3.93
N SER A 163 18.36 20.75 -4.74
CA SER A 163 18.98 21.58 -5.77
C SER A 163 19.29 22.99 -5.29
N ARG A 164 20.32 23.59 -5.83
CA ARG A 164 20.65 25.01 -5.67
C ARG A 164 20.85 25.63 -7.04
N LEU A 165 20.13 26.72 -7.33
CA LEU A 165 20.15 27.39 -8.64
C LEU A 165 19.87 26.43 -9.83
N GLY A 166 19.02 25.43 -9.61
CA GLY A 166 18.67 24.42 -10.64
C GLY A 166 19.66 23.26 -10.78
N PHE A 167 20.78 23.27 -10.06
CA PHE A 167 21.78 22.20 -10.10
C PHE A 167 21.69 21.32 -8.83
N LEU A 168 21.69 20.01 -9.01
CA LEU A 168 21.81 19.06 -7.91
C LEU A 168 23.25 19.08 -7.37
N ARG A 169 23.39 19.18 -6.05
CA ARG A 169 24.70 19.08 -5.41
C ARG A 169 25.23 17.66 -5.49
N SER A 170 26.47 17.49 -5.89
CA SER A 170 27.13 16.18 -5.91
C SER A 170 27.03 15.50 -4.54
N GLY A 171 26.64 14.23 -4.52
CA GLY A 171 26.53 13.42 -3.30
C GLY A 171 25.26 13.62 -2.47
N THR A 172 24.46 14.67 -2.68
CA THR A 172 23.24 14.93 -1.88
C THR A 172 22.20 13.83 -2.05
N GLU A 173 22.02 13.32 -3.26
CA GLU A 173 21.12 12.18 -3.55
C GLU A 173 21.55 10.94 -2.76
N THR A 174 22.84 10.64 -2.74
CA THR A 174 23.40 9.50 -2.01
C THR A 174 23.26 9.68 -0.49
N ALA A 175 23.53 10.89 0.02
CA ALA A 175 23.38 11.20 1.43
C ALA A 175 21.93 11.04 1.91
N LEU A 176 20.95 11.45 1.09
CA LEU A 176 19.53 11.27 1.36
C LEU A 176 19.11 9.79 1.33
N ALA A 177 19.62 9.03 0.35
CA ALA A 177 19.17 7.66 0.10
C ALA A 177 19.81 6.63 1.04
N ARG A 178 21.07 6.80 1.45
CA ARG A 178 21.81 5.81 2.23
C ARG A 178 21.10 5.37 3.52
N PRO A 179 20.64 6.28 4.40
CA PRO A 179 19.92 5.88 5.60
C PRO A 179 18.65 5.05 5.32
N LEU A 180 17.94 5.37 4.25
CA LEU A 180 16.71 4.68 3.87
C LEU A 180 16.99 3.31 3.23
N ILE A 181 18.10 3.17 2.51
CA ILE A 181 18.56 1.87 2.00
C ILE A 181 18.82 0.93 3.17
N ASP A 182 19.48 1.42 4.22
CA ASP A 182 19.80 0.65 5.42
C ASP A 182 18.54 0.38 6.25
N GLU A 183 17.70 1.39 6.52
CA GLU A 183 16.45 1.26 7.30
C GLU A 183 15.48 0.25 6.68
N LEU A 184 15.30 0.28 5.36
CA LEU A 184 14.41 -0.62 4.64
C LEU A 184 15.08 -1.93 4.21
N CYS A 185 16.35 -2.12 4.56
CA CYS A 185 17.13 -3.30 4.14
C CYS A 185 17.02 -3.54 2.63
N ILE A 186 17.22 -2.50 1.80
CA ILE A 186 17.17 -2.60 0.34
C ILE A 186 18.41 -3.37 -0.14
N LYS A 187 18.21 -4.57 -0.68
CA LYS A 187 19.30 -5.39 -1.23
C LYS A 187 19.77 -4.78 -2.55
N THR A 188 20.86 -4.04 -2.49
CA THR A 188 21.50 -3.35 -3.63
C THR A 188 23.02 -3.42 -3.52
N SER A 189 23.74 -3.36 -4.63
CA SER A 189 25.21 -3.24 -4.63
C SER A 189 25.68 -1.84 -4.22
N GLY A 190 24.76 -0.89 -4.09
CA GLY A 190 25.03 0.46 -3.63
C GLY A 190 24.05 1.49 -4.20
N PRO A 191 24.08 2.74 -3.68
CA PRO A 191 23.16 3.79 -4.09
C PRO A 191 23.17 4.13 -5.58
N ALA A 192 24.29 3.84 -6.28
CA ALA A 192 24.46 4.09 -7.71
C ALA A 192 23.87 3.01 -8.62
N GLN A 193 23.47 1.85 -8.06
CA GLN A 193 22.89 0.75 -8.85
C GLN A 193 21.58 1.21 -9.53
N PRO A 194 21.40 0.95 -10.85
CA PRO A 194 20.12 1.19 -11.53
C PRO A 194 18.99 0.39 -10.92
N ALA A 195 17.84 1.05 -10.68
CA ALA A 195 16.70 0.43 -9.98
C ALA A 195 16.09 -0.75 -10.75
N VAL A 196 16.24 -0.78 -12.08
CA VAL A 196 15.74 -1.87 -12.93
C VAL A 196 16.36 -3.22 -12.59
N TRP A 197 17.59 -3.26 -12.06
CA TRP A 197 18.31 -4.49 -11.70
C TRP A 197 17.95 -5.07 -10.33
N LEU A 198 17.08 -4.40 -9.58
CA LEU A 198 16.60 -4.89 -8.30
C LEU A 198 15.48 -5.92 -8.48
N SER A 199 15.35 -6.84 -7.51
CA SER A 199 14.18 -7.70 -7.41
C SER A 199 12.90 -6.88 -7.16
N GLY A 200 11.72 -7.45 -7.46
CA GLY A 200 10.44 -6.78 -7.29
C GLY A 200 10.24 -6.20 -5.89
N GLY A 201 10.55 -6.97 -4.83
CA GLY A 201 10.44 -6.50 -3.45
C GLY A 201 11.39 -5.33 -3.15
N ASN A 202 12.62 -5.35 -3.66
CA ASN A 202 13.55 -4.23 -3.47
C ASN A 202 13.17 -3.00 -4.29
N GLN A 203 12.59 -3.17 -5.49
CA GLN A 203 12.00 -2.06 -6.24
C GLN A 203 10.86 -1.40 -5.45
N GLN A 204 9.99 -2.19 -4.81
CA GLN A 204 8.91 -1.70 -3.96
C GLN A 204 9.45 -0.88 -2.79
N LYS A 205 10.49 -1.37 -2.13
CA LYS A 205 11.18 -0.65 -1.05
C LYS A 205 11.80 0.67 -1.52
N VAL A 206 12.32 0.75 -2.75
CA VAL A 206 12.81 2.02 -3.32
C VAL A 206 11.67 3.01 -3.52
N VAL A 207 10.48 2.55 -3.97
CA VAL A 207 9.31 3.43 -4.09
C VAL A 207 8.84 3.91 -2.71
N LEU A 208 8.88 3.06 -1.69
CA LEU A 208 8.58 3.47 -0.31
C LEU A 208 9.61 4.47 0.23
N ALA A 209 10.91 4.18 0.04
CA ALA A 209 11.99 5.08 0.44
C ALA A 209 11.85 6.48 -0.16
N LYS A 210 11.38 6.59 -1.39
CA LYS A 210 11.06 7.84 -2.07
C LYS A 210 10.15 8.75 -1.25
N TRP A 211 9.14 8.19 -0.60
CA TRP A 211 8.16 8.93 0.19
C TRP A 211 8.62 9.15 1.63
N LEU A 212 9.40 8.22 2.17
CA LEU A 212 10.01 8.35 3.50
C LEU A 212 11.15 9.38 3.55
N ALA A 213 11.75 9.70 2.40
CA ALA A 213 12.76 10.75 2.27
C ALA A 213 12.21 12.17 2.53
N GLY A 214 10.88 12.32 2.55
CA GLY A 214 10.18 13.58 2.78
C GLY A 214 9.42 13.61 4.11
N ASP A 215 8.62 14.66 4.27
CA ASP A 215 7.81 14.90 5.46
C ASP A 215 6.35 14.42 5.24
N ALA A 216 6.17 13.21 4.66
CA ALA A 216 4.86 12.67 4.41
C ALA A 216 4.25 12.09 5.71
N ASP A 217 3.03 12.55 6.04
CA ASP A 217 2.22 12.02 7.13
C ASP A 217 1.06 11.15 6.63
N ILE A 218 0.75 11.24 5.34
CA ILE A 218 -0.35 10.52 4.70
C ILE A 218 0.26 9.64 3.61
N PHE A 219 -0.03 8.35 3.66
CA PHE A 219 0.45 7.39 2.67
C PHE A 219 -0.74 6.72 1.97
N ILE A 220 -0.73 6.72 0.66
CA ILE A 220 -1.70 6.02 -0.18
C ILE A 220 -0.95 4.87 -0.84
N PHE A 221 -1.29 3.65 -0.49
CA PHE A 221 -0.70 2.42 -0.99
C PHE A 221 -1.70 1.70 -1.89
N ASP A 222 -1.46 1.73 -3.20
CA ASP A 222 -2.27 1.02 -4.19
C ASP A 222 -1.57 -0.28 -4.57
N GLU A 223 -2.14 -1.42 -4.15
CA GLU A 223 -1.61 -2.77 -4.30
C GLU A 223 -0.15 -2.91 -3.81
N PRO A 224 0.16 -2.56 -2.54
CA PRO A 224 1.53 -2.44 -2.05
C PRO A 224 2.33 -3.74 -2.10
N THR A 225 1.67 -4.87 -2.13
CA THR A 225 2.27 -6.21 -2.05
C THR A 225 2.16 -6.99 -3.36
N ARG A 226 1.61 -6.38 -4.41
CA ARG A 226 1.41 -7.05 -5.70
C ARG A 226 2.73 -7.40 -6.37
N GLY A 227 2.86 -8.70 -6.73
CA GLY A 227 4.03 -9.20 -7.46
C GLY A 227 5.34 -9.17 -6.69
N ILE A 228 5.27 -9.30 -5.37
CA ILE A 228 6.41 -9.53 -4.48
C ILE A 228 6.22 -10.85 -3.73
N ASP A 229 7.31 -11.40 -3.23
CA ASP A 229 7.30 -12.64 -2.45
C ASP A 229 6.72 -12.44 -1.04
N VAL A 230 6.34 -13.56 -0.40
CA VAL A 230 5.70 -13.56 0.93
C VAL A 230 6.56 -12.87 1.99
N GLY A 231 7.88 -13.07 1.95
CA GLY A 231 8.78 -12.43 2.90
C GLY A 231 8.78 -10.92 2.76
N ALA A 232 8.81 -10.42 1.52
CA ALA A 232 8.74 -8.99 1.23
C ALA A 232 7.37 -8.39 1.62
N LYS A 233 6.25 -9.13 1.48
CA LYS A 233 4.94 -8.68 1.96
C LYS A 233 4.97 -8.36 3.47
N VAL A 234 5.49 -9.29 4.27
CA VAL A 234 5.58 -9.13 5.73
C VAL A 234 6.43 -7.91 6.10
N GLU A 235 7.52 -7.66 5.37
CA GLU A 235 8.35 -6.47 5.60
C GLU A 235 7.60 -5.15 5.32
N ILE A 236 6.71 -5.13 4.29
CA ILE A 236 5.83 -3.99 4.01
C ILE A 236 4.83 -3.78 5.15
N TYR A 237 4.22 -4.86 5.68
CA TYR A 237 3.29 -4.75 6.82
C TYR A 237 3.99 -4.22 8.08
N HIS A 238 5.19 -4.69 8.38
CA HIS A 238 5.98 -4.12 9.48
C HIS A 238 6.33 -2.63 9.26
N LEU A 239 6.60 -2.23 8.02
CA LEU A 239 6.80 -0.82 7.70
C LEU A 239 5.52 0.00 7.96
N MET A 240 4.34 -0.50 7.50
CA MET A 240 3.06 0.16 7.78
C MET A 240 2.85 0.36 9.28
N ASN A 241 3.12 -0.66 10.10
CA ASN A 241 3.03 -0.55 11.55
C ASN A 241 3.99 0.50 12.13
N ARG A 242 5.23 0.58 11.62
CA ARG A 242 6.17 1.62 12.06
C ARG A 242 5.69 3.03 11.68
N LEU A 243 5.09 3.19 10.51
CA LEU A 243 4.54 4.47 10.06
C LEU A 243 3.36 4.90 10.93
N THR A 244 2.40 4.02 11.17
CA THR A 244 1.25 4.33 12.02
C THR A 244 1.66 4.61 13.47
N ALA A 245 2.62 3.87 14.02
CA ALA A 245 3.17 4.14 15.35
C ALA A 245 3.86 5.52 15.47
N ARG A 246 4.36 6.08 14.35
CA ARG A 246 4.90 7.46 14.27
C ARG A 246 3.81 8.51 14.01
N GLY A 247 2.54 8.12 13.96
CA GLY A 247 1.39 9.01 13.73
C GLY A 247 1.05 9.26 12.27
N ALA A 248 1.62 8.52 11.32
CA ALA A 248 1.18 8.58 9.93
C ALA A 248 -0.19 7.91 9.76
N GLY A 249 -0.99 8.38 8.79
CA GLY A 249 -2.20 7.73 8.34
C GLY A 249 -1.96 7.01 7.01
N ILE A 250 -2.54 5.82 6.85
CA ILE A 250 -2.36 5.00 5.65
C ILE A 250 -3.72 4.69 5.03
N ILE A 251 -3.85 4.93 3.73
CA ILE A 251 -4.91 4.40 2.89
C ILE A 251 -4.31 3.22 2.15
N MET A 252 -4.84 2.02 2.35
CA MET A 252 -4.36 0.80 1.71
C MET A 252 -5.44 0.23 0.78
N ILE A 253 -5.11 0.13 -0.48
CA ILE A 253 -5.93 -0.54 -1.50
C ILE A 253 -5.28 -1.89 -1.79
N SER A 254 -6.06 -2.97 -1.71
CA SER A 254 -5.60 -4.30 -2.11
C SER A 254 -6.73 -5.09 -2.75
N SER A 255 -6.39 -5.91 -3.72
CA SER A 255 -7.25 -6.93 -4.31
C SER A 255 -7.30 -8.21 -3.47
N GLU A 256 -6.34 -8.38 -2.56
CA GLU A 256 -6.29 -9.51 -1.63
C GLU A 256 -7.13 -9.17 -0.38
N LEU A 257 -8.35 -9.69 -0.32
CA LEU A 257 -9.26 -9.43 0.81
C LEU A 257 -8.70 -9.81 2.18
N PRO A 258 -7.96 -10.93 2.34
CA PRO A 258 -7.30 -11.24 3.61
C PRO A 258 -6.31 -10.16 4.06
N GLU A 259 -5.62 -9.49 3.13
CA GLU A 259 -4.70 -8.39 3.44
C GLU A 259 -5.46 -7.16 3.97
N ILE A 260 -6.58 -6.81 3.34
CA ILE A 260 -7.45 -5.72 3.79
C ILE A 260 -7.97 -6.02 5.20
N LEU A 261 -8.50 -7.23 5.43
CA LEU A 261 -9.04 -7.64 6.73
C LEU A 261 -7.96 -7.69 7.82
N GLY A 262 -6.75 -8.18 7.45
CA GLY A 262 -5.67 -8.39 8.41
C GLY A 262 -4.93 -7.12 8.81
N MET A 263 -4.85 -6.11 7.91
CA MET A 263 -4.02 -4.93 8.12
C MET A 263 -4.78 -3.63 8.39
N SER A 264 -6.10 -3.59 8.17
CA SER A 264 -6.89 -2.36 8.31
C SER A 264 -7.50 -2.20 9.71
N ASP A 265 -7.65 -0.96 10.15
CA ASP A 265 -8.41 -0.59 11.34
C ASP A 265 -9.89 -0.36 11.00
N ARG A 266 -10.13 0.12 9.77
CA ARG A 266 -11.44 0.39 9.19
C ARG A 266 -11.38 0.11 7.69
N ILE A 267 -12.49 -0.39 7.14
CA ILE A 267 -12.58 -0.80 5.74
C ILE A 267 -13.70 -0.03 5.05
N LEU A 268 -13.35 0.65 3.98
CA LEU A 268 -14.26 1.28 3.05
C LEU A 268 -14.49 0.35 1.87
N VAL A 269 -15.73 0.03 1.56
CA VAL A 269 -16.07 -0.85 0.45
C VAL A 269 -16.64 -0.04 -0.70
N MET A 270 -15.98 -0.10 -1.85
CA MET A 270 -16.39 0.60 -3.05
C MET A 270 -17.16 -0.31 -4.01
N HIS A 271 -18.22 0.26 -4.58
CA HIS A 271 -18.98 -0.35 -5.67
C HIS A 271 -19.35 0.72 -6.70
N GLN A 272 -19.01 0.50 -7.98
CA GLN A 272 -19.35 1.39 -9.11
C GLN A 272 -19.08 2.88 -8.83
N GLY A 273 -17.91 3.19 -8.27
CA GLY A 273 -17.48 4.54 -7.99
C GLY A 273 -18.12 5.22 -6.78
N ARG A 274 -18.82 4.47 -5.91
CA ARG A 274 -19.42 4.95 -4.66
C ARG A 274 -18.88 4.20 -3.46
N LEU A 275 -18.90 4.83 -2.30
CA LEU A 275 -18.74 4.11 -1.03
C LEU A 275 -20.07 3.44 -0.70
N GLN A 276 -20.06 2.11 -0.66
CA GLN A 276 -21.21 1.28 -0.37
C GLN A 276 -21.35 0.96 1.12
N ALA A 277 -20.21 0.75 1.78
CA ALA A 277 -20.17 0.48 3.21
C ALA A 277 -18.88 1.01 3.83
N GLU A 278 -18.94 1.26 5.12
CA GLU A 278 -17.82 1.50 6.01
C GLU A 278 -17.96 0.53 7.19
N LEU A 279 -16.94 -0.29 7.41
CA LEU A 279 -16.91 -1.35 8.40
C LEU A 279 -15.72 -1.14 9.32
N SER A 280 -15.91 -1.27 10.63
CA SER A 280 -14.78 -1.41 11.56
C SER A 280 -14.09 -2.77 11.35
N ALA A 281 -12.83 -2.90 11.75
CA ALA A 281 -12.12 -4.18 11.66
C ALA A 281 -12.83 -5.32 12.43
N ALA A 282 -13.56 -5.00 13.48
CA ALA A 282 -14.32 -5.98 14.27
C ALA A 282 -15.59 -6.47 13.56
N GLU A 283 -16.18 -5.64 12.72
CA GLU A 283 -17.41 -5.93 11.96
C GLU A 283 -17.13 -6.54 10.58
N ALA A 284 -15.92 -6.33 10.08
CA ALA A 284 -15.53 -6.74 8.74
C ALA A 284 -15.30 -8.26 8.68
N THR A 285 -16.11 -8.94 7.87
CA THR A 285 -15.89 -10.34 7.46
C THR A 285 -15.79 -10.39 5.95
N GLU A 286 -15.18 -11.45 5.40
CA GLU A 286 -15.11 -11.64 3.94
C GLU A 286 -16.48 -11.55 3.30
N GLU A 287 -17.49 -12.21 3.89
CA GLU A 287 -18.86 -12.21 3.40
C GLU A 287 -19.46 -10.79 3.38
N ARG A 288 -19.30 -10.00 4.46
CA ARG A 288 -19.82 -8.64 4.54
C ARG A 288 -19.15 -7.73 3.51
N VAL A 289 -17.84 -7.82 3.37
CA VAL A 289 -17.10 -7.00 2.39
C VAL A 289 -17.49 -7.38 0.97
N LEU A 290 -17.58 -8.67 0.64
CA LEU A 290 -18.01 -9.13 -0.68
C LEU A 290 -19.45 -8.74 -0.99
N THR A 291 -20.38 -8.88 -0.04
CA THR A 291 -21.78 -8.47 -0.21
C THR A 291 -21.88 -6.98 -0.54
N ALA A 292 -21.15 -6.13 0.19
CA ALA A 292 -21.12 -4.69 -0.08
C ALA A 292 -20.44 -4.38 -1.42
N ALA A 293 -19.35 -5.09 -1.78
CA ALA A 293 -18.64 -4.92 -3.04
C ALA A 293 -19.49 -5.31 -4.27
N LEU A 294 -20.44 -6.22 -4.10
CA LEU A 294 -21.44 -6.60 -5.12
C LEU A 294 -22.61 -5.60 -5.22
N GLY A 295 -22.66 -4.60 -4.35
CA GLY A 295 -23.77 -3.63 -4.29
C GLY A 295 -25.06 -4.22 -3.71
N LEU A 296 -24.98 -5.40 -3.10
CA LEU A 296 -26.10 -6.02 -2.41
C LEU A 296 -26.31 -5.29 -1.09
N ALA A 297 -27.50 -4.78 -0.85
CA ALA A 297 -27.78 -3.97 0.33
C ALA A 297 -27.70 -4.83 1.59
N PHE A 298 -26.79 -4.48 2.51
CA PHE A 298 -27.10 -4.69 3.92
C PHE A 298 -28.36 -3.85 4.23
N LEU A 299 -29.32 -4.42 4.93
CA LEU A 299 -30.40 -3.64 5.53
C LEU A 299 -29.73 -2.53 6.34
N ARG A 300 -29.82 -1.30 5.85
CA ARG A 300 -29.11 -0.13 6.33
C ARG A 300 -29.52 0.15 7.78
N GLU A 301 -28.54 0.21 8.67
CA GLU A 301 -28.59 1.25 9.68
C GLU A 301 -28.13 2.57 9.02
N PRO A 302 -28.92 3.66 9.11
CA PRO A 302 -28.56 4.91 8.48
C PRO A 302 -27.28 5.46 9.09
N PHE A 303 -26.33 5.86 8.23
CA PHE A 303 -25.14 6.60 8.59
C PHE A 303 -25.55 7.88 9.33
N THR A 304 -25.53 7.86 10.65
CA THR A 304 -25.63 9.06 11.46
C THR A 304 -24.25 9.70 11.52
N ALA A 305 -24.05 10.78 10.74
CA ALA A 305 -22.94 11.67 10.93
C ALA A 305 -22.91 12.11 12.40
N ARG A 306 -22.02 11.55 13.22
CA ARG A 306 -21.80 12.06 14.57
C ARG A 306 -21.30 13.49 14.41
N LYS A 307 -22.19 14.42 14.72
CA LYS A 307 -21.84 15.82 14.99
C LYS A 307 -20.85 15.80 16.16
N ALA A 308 -19.66 16.35 15.93
CA ALA A 308 -18.72 16.70 16.99
C ALA A 308 -19.21 17.94 17.72
#